data_9684e9cd925f4f9812e1d51d3fb315bd
#
_entry.id   9684e9cd925f4f9812e1d51d3fb315bd
#
_cell.length_a   1.000
_cell.length_b   1.000
_cell.length_c   1.000
_cell.angle_alpha   90.00
_cell.angle_beta   90.00
_cell.angle_gamma   90.00
#
_symmetry.space_group_name_H-M   'P 1'
#
loop_
_entity.id
_entity.type
_entity.pdbx_description
1 polymer ?
#
loop_
_entity_poly.entity_id
_entity_poly.type
_entity_poly.pdbx_seq_one_letter_code
_entity_poly.pdbx_strand_id
1 'polypeptide(L)'
;MAAETQVLVNNEKKYIAKFFSDASESDVKKVDLSTLTWAKHTLTLSAVSTEKFKIGEVISTAAAHSAVADGSEFYIVTGFTAGATTVEVVGWDYTNKKATAISDACSNGDKIVGSVSGAHTETVANSGNLTEHDYNVLVTKLMWTTSGLQVGIEWDGSTAEKYIAELAGNGSWSMPGMEWPGIGINATGDSGNVLGDIQFSTAGHGGTDSYTVIMECKKQAPGYDVPNYEENARLGFPVDFKLGNFT
;
A
#
# COMPACT_ATOMS: atom_id res chain seq x y z
N MET A 1 -6.66 14.88 -24.77
CA MET A 1 -6.15 15.16 -23.39
C MET A 1 -5.66 13.85 -22.79
N ALA A 2 -4.81 13.91 -21.82
CA ALA A 2 -4.25 12.69 -21.24
C ALA A 2 -5.16 12.16 -20.12
N ALA A 3 -5.02 10.87 -19.80
CA ALA A 3 -5.60 10.29 -18.60
C ALA A 3 -5.05 11.00 -17.35
N GLU A 4 -5.94 11.34 -16.40
CA GLU A 4 -5.59 12.03 -15.17
C GLU A 4 -6.10 11.26 -13.96
N THR A 5 -5.24 11.15 -12.95
CA THR A 5 -5.61 10.58 -11.65
C THR A 5 -5.41 11.64 -10.57
N GLN A 6 -6.46 11.93 -9.82
CA GLN A 6 -6.43 12.83 -8.68
C GLN A 6 -6.72 12.06 -7.40
N VAL A 7 -5.71 11.90 -6.54
CA VAL A 7 -5.89 11.31 -5.21
C VAL A 7 -6.55 12.33 -4.29
N LEU A 8 -7.71 11.98 -3.76
CA LEU A 8 -8.49 12.81 -2.84
C LEU A 8 -8.21 12.46 -1.38
N VAL A 9 -8.07 11.17 -1.07
CA VAL A 9 -7.74 10.66 0.25
C VAL A 9 -6.82 9.44 0.09
N ASN A 10 -5.75 9.40 0.85
CA ASN A 10 -4.92 8.22 1.00
C ASN A 10 -4.41 8.19 2.45
N ASN A 11 -5.17 7.54 3.33
CA ASN A 11 -4.85 7.44 4.74
C ASN A 11 -4.80 5.96 5.17
N GLU A 12 -4.68 5.70 6.48
CA GLU A 12 -4.56 4.35 7.02
C GLU A 12 -5.75 3.42 6.71
N LYS A 13 -6.96 3.98 6.53
CA LYS A 13 -8.20 3.20 6.42
C LYS A 13 -8.75 3.13 5.02
N LYS A 14 -8.49 4.17 4.21
CA LYS A 14 -9.11 4.27 2.89
C LYS A 14 -8.27 5.01 1.87
N TYR A 15 -8.57 4.69 0.63
CA TYR A 15 -8.10 5.39 -0.56
C TYR A 15 -9.31 5.91 -1.33
N ILE A 16 -9.29 7.18 -1.74
CA ILE A 16 -10.31 7.77 -2.60
C ILE A 16 -9.60 8.50 -3.72
N ALA A 17 -9.94 8.18 -4.95
CA ALA A 17 -9.39 8.85 -6.11
C ALA A 17 -10.46 9.13 -7.16
N LYS A 18 -10.20 10.17 -7.93
CA LYS A 18 -10.93 10.53 -9.15
C LYS A 18 -10.04 10.20 -10.35
N PHE A 19 -10.59 9.47 -11.27
CA PHE A 19 -9.97 9.10 -12.54
C PHE A 19 -10.74 9.76 -13.68
N PHE A 20 -10.01 10.30 -14.63
CA PHE A 20 -10.54 10.87 -15.85
C PHE A 20 -9.71 10.39 -17.04
N SER A 21 -10.36 10.10 -18.16
CA SER A 21 -9.69 9.87 -19.43
C SER A 21 -10.62 10.19 -20.61
N ASP A 22 -10.02 10.69 -21.67
CA ASP A 22 -10.63 10.86 -22.99
C ASP A 22 -9.86 10.03 -24.05
N ALA A 23 -9.21 8.96 -23.63
CA ALA A 23 -8.46 8.04 -24.45
C ALA A 23 -9.02 6.62 -24.35
N SER A 24 -8.78 5.81 -25.38
CA SER A 24 -8.98 4.37 -25.30
C SER A 24 -7.96 3.77 -24.35
N GLU A 25 -8.43 2.93 -23.43
CA GLU A 25 -7.58 2.25 -22.44
C GLU A 25 -7.82 0.74 -22.52
N SER A 26 -6.75 -0.04 -22.38
CA SER A 26 -6.78 -1.49 -22.24
C SER A 26 -5.86 -1.85 -21.10
N ASP A 27 -6.40 -2.39 -20.04
CA ASP A 27 -5.69 -2.88 -18.84
C ASP A 27 -4.74 -1.84 -18.25
N VAL A 28 -5.21 -0.59 -18.20
CA VAL A 28 -4.40 0.52 -17.68
C VAL A 28 -4.49 0.52 -16.15
N LYS A 29 -3.37 0.22 -15.49
CA LYS A 29 -3.26 0.29 -14.04
C LYS A 29 -3.59 1.70 -13.53
N LYS A 30 -4.64 1.81 -12.72
CA LYS A 30 -5.09 3.05 -12.10
C LYS A 30 -4.75 3.14 -10.63
N VAL A 31 -4.69 2.00 -9.95
CA VAL A 31 -4.31 1.93 -8.54
C VAL A 31 -3.30 0.82 -8.37
N ASP A 32 -2.11 1.20 -7.99
CA ASP A 32 -1.06 0.29 -7.55
C ASP A 32 -1.18 0.18 -6.03
N LEU A 33 -1.58 -0.99 -5.54
CA LEU A 33 -1.88 -1.19 -4.12
C LEU A 33 -0.64 -1.12 -3.25
N SER A 34 0.52 -1.49 -3.78
CA SER A 34 1.80 -1.45 -3.05
C SER A 34 2.24 -0.03 -2.73
N THR A 35 1.81 0.93 -3.54
CA THR A 35 2.15 2.36 -3.39
C THR A 35 1.22 3.14 -2.47
N LEU A 36 0.17 2.50 -1.95
CA LEU A 36 -0.73 3.18 -1.03
C LEU A 36 -0.07 3.35 0.35
N THR A 37 -0.38 4.44 1.04
CA THR A 37 0.12 4.64 2.40
C THR A 37 -0.29 3.50 3.32
N TRP A 38 0.58 3.10 4.25
CA TRP A 38 0.39 1.96 5.15
C TRP A 38 0.42 0.58 4.45
N ALA A 39 0.84 0.50 3.19
CA ALA A 39 1.16 -0.76 2.55
C ALA A 39 2.33 -1.42 3.28
N LYS A 40 2.12 -2.64 3.73
CA LYS A 40 3.10 -3.40 4.51
C LYS A 40 4.08 -4.11 3.58
N HIS A 41 5.34 -4.10 3.97
CA HIS A 41 6.40 -4.83 3.29
C HIS A 41 7.20 -5.66 4.28
N THR A 42 7.85 -6.69 3.80
CA THR A 42 8.81 -7.47 4.57
C THR A 42 10.23 -7.05 4.19
N LEU A 43 10.96 -6.51 5.16
CA LEU A 43 12.39 -6.24 5.03
C LEU A 43 13.17 -7.49 5.43
N THR A 44 14.01 -8.01 4.51
CA THR A 44 14.82 -9.19 4.77
C THR A 44 16.22 -8.81 5.23
N LEU A 45 16.70 -9.44 6.30
CA LEU A 45 18.00 -9.23 6.91
C LEU A 45 19.02 -10.26 6.39
N SER A 46 20.29 -9.90 6.41
CA SER A 46 21.40 -10.78 5.98
C SER A 46 21.68 -11.93 6.95
N ALA A 47 21.21 -11.82 8.20
CA ALA A 47 21.35 -12.82 9.22
C ALA A 47 20.17 -12.78 10.18
N VAL A 48 20.04 -13.81 11.01
CA VAL A 48 19.06 -13.85 12.09
C VAL A 48 19.32 -12.68 13.04
N SER A 49 18.32 -11.83 13.23
CA SER A 49 18.45 -10.68 14.11
C SER A 49 18.48 -11.13 15.58
N THR A 50 19.51 -10.70 16.28
CA THR A 50 19.63 -10.79 17.75
C THR A 50 19.06 -9.53 18.42
N GLU A 51 18.85 -8.48 17.63
CA GLU A 51 18.31 -7.22 18.12
C GLU A 51 16.81 -7.32 18.38
N LYS A 52 16.32 -6.46 19.21
CA LYS A 52 14.90 -6.42 19.58
C LYS A 52 14.25 -5.18 19.00
N PHE A 53 13.86 -5.27 17.75
CA PHE A 53 13.03 -4.23 17.14
C PHE A 53 11.72 -4.09 17.91
N LYS A 54 11.28 -2.86 18.09
CA LYS A 54 10.01 -2.56 18.76
C LYS A 54 8.97 -2.18 17.73
N ILE A 55 7.78 -2.76 17.85
CA ILE A 55 6.65 -2.34 17.02
C ILE A 55 6.42 -0.85 17.23
N GLY A 56 6.35 -0.12 16.11
CA GLY A 56 6.24 1.32 16.10
C GLY A 56 7.56 2.08 16.17
N GLU A 57 8.67 1.41 16.28
CA GLU A 57 9.98 2.04 16.17
C GLU A 57 10.19 2.53 14.74
N VAL A 58 10.72 3.74 14.62
CA VAL A 58 11.23 4.22 13.33
C VAL A 58 12.61 3.65 13.13
N ILE A 59 12.82 2.99 12.02
CA ILE A 59 14.13 2.52 11.57
C ILE A 59 14.51 3.25 10.29
N SER A 60 15.81 3.41 10.06
CA SER A 60 16.36 3.88 8.80
C SER A 60 17.42 2.94 8.29
N THR A 61 17.67 2.99 6.98
CA THR A 61 18.77 2.27 6.33
C THR A 61 19.80 3.26 5.81
N ALA A 62 21.07 2.90 5.95
CA ALA A 62 22.18 3.71 5.47
C ALA A 62 23.40 2.81 5.19
N ALA A 63 24.31 3.29 4.33
CA ALA A 63 25.54 2.58 3.99
C ALA A 63 26.46 2.37 5.20
N ALA A 64 26.32 3.20 6.26
CA ALA A 64 27.06 3.08 7.50
C ALA A 64 26.15 3.31 8.70
N HIS A 65 26.53 2.74 9.85
CA HIS A 65 25.82 3.05 11.11
C HIS A 65 25.96 4.53 11.44
N SER A 66 24.84 5.19 11.55
CA SER A 66 24.70 6.60 11.91
C SER A 66 23.45 6.79 12.78
N ALA A 67 23.06 8.01 13.05
CA ALA A 67 21.77 8.26 13.67
C ALA A 67 20.61 7.99 12.68
N VAL A 68 19.42 7.66 13.19
CA VAL A 68 18.25 7.44 12.34
C VAL A 68 18.03 8.59 11.35
N ALA A 69 18.23 9.83 11.80
CA ALA A 69 18.06 11.03 10.96
C ALA A 69 19.01 11.09 9.74
N ASP A 70 20.11 10.34 9.77
CA ASP A 70 21.11 10.33 8.70
C ASP A 70 20.88 9.20 7.68
N GLY A 71 19.82 8.39 7.88
CA GLY A 71 19.42 7.34 6.93
C GLY A 71 18.88 7.89 5.63
N SER A 72 18.92 7.08 4.58
CA SER A 72 18.35 7.40 3.27
C SER A 72 16.89 6.98 3.16
N GLU A 73 16.55 5.82 3.71
CA GLU A 73 15.21 5.25 3.70
C GLU A 73 14.68 5.12 5.13
N PHE A 74 13.40 5.39 5.32
CA PHE A 74 12.78 5.37 6.64
C PHE A 74 11.54 4.50 6.65
N TYR A 75 11.39 3.72 7.72
CA TYR A 75 10.27 2.79 7.90
C TYR A 75 9.80 2.82 9.35
N ILE A 76 8.54 2.44 9.57
CA ILE A 76 8.03 2.05 10.89
C ILE A 76 7.95 0.54 10.95
N VAL A 77 8.48 -0.04 12.02
CA VAL A 77 8.34 -1.47 12.32
C VAL A 77 6.90 -1.77 12.73
N THR A 78 6.25 -2.67 12.01
CA THR A 78 4.88 -3.11 12.28
C THR A 78 4.81 -4.54 12.81
N GLY A 79 5.83 -5.35 12.52
CA GLY A 79 5.95 -6.70 13.04
C GLY A 79 7.40 -7.17 13.11
N PHE A 80 7.73 -7.92 14.17
CA PHE A 80 9.02 -8.55 14.34
C PHE A 80 8.94 -9.77 15.26
N THR A 81 9.61 -10.84 14.84
CA THR A 81 9.80 -12.02 15.68
C THR A 81 11.29 -12.18 16.00
N ALA A 82 11.63 -12.25 17.29
CA ALA A 82 13.00 -12.43 17.72
C ALA A 82 13.60 -13.72 17.13
N GLY A 83 14.78 -13.62 16.55
CA GLY A 83 15.45 -14.72 15.87
C GLY A 83 15.00 -14.92 14.42
N ALA A 84 14.15 -14.06 13.87
CA ALA A 84 13.80 -14.08 12.45
C ALA A 84 14.82 -13.30 11.60
N THR A 85 14.83 -13.60 10.32
CA THR A 85 15.56 -12.85 9.29
C THR A 85 14.69 -11.80 8.61
N THR A 86 13.52 -11.50 9.17
CA THR A 86 12.55 -10.60 8.54
C THR A 86 11.97 -9.62 9.57
N VAL A 87 11.71 -8.41 9.10
CA VAL A 87 11.03 -7.35 9.84
C VAL A 87 9.88 -6.83 8.96
N GLU A 88 8.66 -6.76 9.50
CA GLU A 88 7.54 -6.13 8.80
C GLU A 88 7.59 -4.63 8.98
N VAL A 89 7.44 -3.89 7.89
CA VAL A 89 7.61 -2.44 7.87
C VAL A 89 6.59 -1.75 6.98
N VAL A 90 6.32 -0.48 7.27
CA VAL A 90 5.65 0.47 6.38
C VAL A 90 6.53 1.68 6.16
N GLY A 91 6.41 2.32 4.99
CA GLY A 91 7.17 3.49 4.65
C GLY A 91 6.86 4.68 5.58
N TRP A 92 7.89 5.46 5.89
CA TRP A 92 7.79 6.59 6.79
C TRP A 92 8.45 7.84 6.22
N ASP A 93 7.69 8.93 6.14
CA ASP A 93 8.24 10.24 5.86
C ASP A 93 8.77 10.85 7.17
N TYR A 94 10.08 10.78 7.35
CA TYR A 94 10.74 11.24 8.58
C TYR A 94 10.59 12.74 8.81
N THR A 95 10.51 13.53 7.75
CA THR A 95 10.38 14.99 7.83
C THR A 95 8.97 15.40 8.27
N ASN A 96 7.95 14.84 7.65
CA ASN A 96 6.55 15.18 7.91
C ASN A 96 5.90 14.30 9.00
N LYS A 97 6.65 13.32 9.54
CA LYS A 97 6.19 12.41 10.61
C LYS A 97 4.87 11.69 10.26
N LYS A 98 4.78 11.15 9.06
CA LYS A 98 3.60 10.44 8.57
C LYS A 98 3.99 9.21 7.75
N ALA A 99 3.06 8.25 7.68
CA ALA A 99 3.22 7.11 6.78
C ALA A 99 3.22 7.56 5.33
N THR A 100 4.05 6.93 4.53
CA THR A 100 4.16 7.17 3.08
C THR A 100 4.22 5.84 2.35
N ALA A 101 4.15 5.88 1.02
CA ALA A 101 4.49 4.75 0.19
C ALA A 101 5.98 4.44 0.34
N ILE A 102 6.34 3.18 0.19
CA ILE A 102 7.74 2.80 0.00
C ILE A 102 8.06 3.06 -1.48
N SER A 103 8.98 3.96 -1.74
CA SER A 103 9.34 4.36 -3.11
C SER A 103 10.60 3.69 -3.63
N ASP A 104 11.48 3.26 -2.72
CA ASP A 104 12.77 2.70 -3.07
C ASP A 104 13.09 1.44 -2.28
N ALA A 105 13.78 0.52 -2.92
CA ALA A 105 14.33 -0.66 -2.27
C ALA A 105 15.61 -0.30 -1.50
N CYS A 106 15.77 -0.89 -0.32
CA CYS A 106 17.04 -0.81 0.40
C CYS A 106 18.16 -1.47 -0.40
N SER A 107 19.37 -0.96 -0.24
CA SER A 107 20.54 -1.56 -0.86
C SER A 107 21.08 -2.75 -0.05
N ASN A 108 21.66 -3.73 -0.75
CA ASN A 108 22.35 -4.83 -0.09
C ASN A 108 23.47 -4.33 0.80
N GLY A 109 23.49 -4.78 2.04
CA GLY A 109 24.49 -4.41 3.02
C GLY A 109 24.24 -3.11 3.75
N ASP A 110 23.15 -2.39 3.46
CA ASP A 110 22.74 -1.22 4.23
C ASP A 110 22.56 -1.61 5.70
N LYS A 111 23.02 -0.73 6.58
CA LYS A 111 22.89 -0.89 8.02
C LYS A 111 21.54 -0.38 8.47
N ILE A 112 20.93 -1.08 9.41
CA ILE A 112 19.68 -0.64 10.02
C ILE A 112 20.00 0.12 11.30
N VAL A 113 19.35 1.27 11.45
CA VAL A 113 19.47 2.10 12.66
C VAL A 113 18.08 2.33 13.24
N GLY A 114 17.88 1.96 14.48
CA GLY A 114 16.61 2.11 15.19
C GLY A 114 16.55 3.35 16.08
N SER A 115 15.40 4.02 16.11
CA SER A 115 15.19 5.25 16.90
C SER A 115 15.14 5.00 18.42
N VAL A 116 14.78 3.80 18.84
CA VAL A 116 14.59 3.45 20.25
C VAL A 116 15.76 2.62 20.78
N SER A 117 16.24 1.68 20.01
CA SER A 117 17.31 0.75 20.41
C SER A 117 18.70 1.21 19.98
N GLY A 118 18.81 2.32 19.27
CA GLY A 118 20.08 2.84 18.78
C GLY A 118 20.54 2.16 17.48
N ALA A 119 21.85 2.16 17.24
CA ALA A 119 22.41 1.52 16.07
C ALA A 119 22.38 0.00 16.21
N HIS A 120 21.82 -0.67 15.21
CA HIS A 120 21.80 -2.12 15.11
C HIS A 120 22.94 -2.62 14.23
N THR A 121 23.33 -3.86 14.44
CA THR A 121 24.38 -4.51 13.64
C THR A 121 23.84 -5.20 12.41
N GLU A 122 22.53 -5.34 12.31
CA GLU A 122 21.85 -5.99 11.20
C GLU A 122 22.06 -5.23 9.89
N THR A 123 22.11 -5.99 8.83
CA THR A 123 22.22 -5.46 7.47
C THR A 123 21.11 -6.03 6.59
N VAL A 124 20.71 -5.28 5.59
CA VAL A 124 19.79 -5.74 4.55
C VAL A 124 20.46 -6.83 3.71
N ALA A 125 19.74 -7.92 3.43
CA ALA A 125 20.32 -9.13 2.82
C ALA A 125 20.76 -8.93 1.37
N ASN A 126 19.93 -8.34 0.54
CA ASN A 126 20.20 -8.09 -0.88
C ASN A 126 19.49 -6.82 -1.33
N SER A 127 19.91 -6.23 -2.44
CA SER A 127 19.16 -5.15 -3.08
C SER A 127 17.78 -5.65 -3.52
N GLY A 128 16.75 -4.88 -3.25
CA GLY A 128 15.36 -5.24 -3.62
C GLY A 128 14.64 -6.13 -2.61
N ASN A 129 15.09 -6.22 -1.39
CA ASN A 129 14.54 -7.09 -0.34
C ASN A 129 13.38 -6.54 0.47
N LEU A 130 12.65 -5.59 -0.07
CA LEU A 130 11.32 -5.27 0.40
C LEU A 130 10.35 -6.14 -0.39
N THR A 131 9.85 -7.20 0.23
CA THR A 131 8.83 -8.04 -0.39
C THR A 131 7.46 -7.48 -0.05
N GLU A 132 6.65 -7.29 -1.06
CA GLU A 132 5.27 -6.87 -0.93
C GLU A 132 4.44 -7.98 -0.28
N HIS A 133 3.38 -7.57 0.43
CA HIS A 133 2.37 -8.47 0.95
C HIS A 133 1.20 -8.62 -0.02
N ASP A 134 0.35 -9.61 0.22
CA ASP A 134 -0.95 -9.70 -0.45
C ASP A 134 -1.83 -8.55 0.04
N TYR A 135 -1.96 -7.53 -0.79
CA TYR A 135 -2.77 -6.35 -0.43
C TYR A 135 -4.25 -6.65 -0.63
N ASN A 136 -5.06 -6.18 0.30
CA ASN A 136 -6.49 -6.33 0.24
C ASN A 136 -7.18 -4.97 0.40
N VAL A 137 -7.91 -4.58 -0.64
CA VAL A 137 -8.81 -3.43 -0.59
C VAL A 137 -10.20 -3.84 -1.02
N LEU A 138 -11.20 -3.21 -0.42
CA LEU A 138 -12.59 -3.37 -0.82
C LEU A 138 -13.05 -2.09 -1.53
N VAL A 139 -13.50 -2.21 -2.76
CA VAL A 139 -14.20 -1.11 -3.41
C VAL A 139 -15.55 -0.93 -2.72
N THR A 140 -15.75 0.19 -2.05
CA THR A 140 -16.94 0.47 -1.24
C THR A 140 -17.90 1.44 -1.88
N LYS A 141 -17.41 2.25 -2.80
CA LYS A 141 -18.23 3.23 -3.52
C LYS A 141 -17.64 3.54 -4.89
N LEU A 142 -18.53 3.63 -5.87
CA LEU A 142 -18.26 4.14 -7.20
C LEU A 142 -19.27 5.24 -7.54
N MET A 143 -18.79 6.30 -8.16
CA MET A 143 -19.59 7.33 -8.80
C MET A 143 -18.98 7.57 -10.17
N TRP A 144 -19.80 7.58 -11.22
CA TRP A 144 -19.28 7.69 -12.58
C TRP A 144 -20.16 8.51 -13.52
N THR A 145 -19.51 9.02 -14.52
CA THR A 145 -20.10 9.60 -15.73
C THR A 145 -19.28 9.11 -16.91
N THR A 146 -19.93 8.48 -17.88
CA THR A 146 -19.31 8.11 -19.16
C THR A 146 -20.10 8.75 -20.29
N SER A 147 -19.39 9.18 -21.32
CA SER A 147 -19.97 9.74 -22.55
C SER A 147 -19.45 8.96 -23.72
N GLY A 148 -20.34 8.22 -24.40
CA GLY A 148 -20.05 7.47 -25.63
C GLY A 148 -19.29 6.15 -25.45
N LEU A 149 -18.79 5.84 -24.24
CA LEU A 149 -18.00 4.64 -23.96
C LEU A 149 -18.49 3.91 -22.71
N GLN A 150 -17.99 2.69 -22.52
CA GLN A 150 -18.11 1.90 -21.30
C GLN A 150 -16.75 1.79 -20.63
N VAL A 151 -16.71 1.67 -19.31
CA VAL A 151 -15.49 1.48 -18.50
C VAL A 151 -15.61 0.17 -17.73
N GLY A 152 -14.74 -0.79 -18.03
CA GLY A 152 -14.50 -1.96 -17.20
C GLY A 152 -13.54 -1.59 -16.07
N ILE A 153 -13.88 -1.97 -14.85
CA ILE A 153 -12.98 -1.90 -13.68
C ILE A 153 -12.68 -3.33 -13.28
N GLU A 154 -11.41 -3.64 -13.16
CA GLU A 154 -10.93 -5.00 -13.01
C GLU A 154 -9.80 -5.06 -12.00
N TRP A 155 -9.67 -6.21 -11.32
CA TRP A 155 -8.45 -6.56 -10.60
C TRP A 155 -7.42 -7.10 -11.59
N ASP A 156 -6.19 -6.63 -11.51
CA ASP A 156 -5.06 -7.17 -12.25
C ASP A 156 -4.83 -8.63 -11.85
N GLY A 157 -4.96 -9.53 -12.79
CA GLY A 157 -4.77 -10.97 -12.63
C GLY A 157 -3.67 -11.49 -13.54
N SER A 158 -2.82 -12.38 -13.05
CA SER A 158 -1.70 -12.95 -13.84
C SER A 158 -2.15 -13.76 -15.04
N THR A 159 -3.34 -14.33 -15.00
CA THR A 159 -3.86 -15.23 -16.04
C THR A 159 -5.15 -14.73 -16.65
N ALA A 160 -5.95 -14.00 -15.90
CA ALA A 160 -7.19 -13.33 -16.36
C ALA A 160 -7.58 -12.25 -15.34
N GLU A 161 -7.99 -11.11 -15.86
CA GLU A 161 -8.55 -10.05 -15.04
C GLU A 161 -9.86 -10.52 -14.37
N LYS A 162 -10.13 -10.00 -13.20
CA LYS A 162 -11.39 -10.25 -12.49
C LYS A 162 -12.22 -8.98 -12.42
N TYR A 163 -13.38 -9.01 -13.01
CA TYR A 163 -14.29 -7.88 -13.05
C TYR A 163 -14.72 -7.42 -11.65
N ILE A 164 -14.63 -6.11 -11.44
CA ILE A 164 -15.21 -5.40 -10.30
C ILE A 164 -16.54 -4.82 -10.71
N ALA A 165 -16.55 -4.06 -11.82
CA ALA A 165 -17.75 -3.41 -12.35
C ALA A 165 -17.58 -3.05 -13.83
N GLU A 166 -18.71 -2.96 -14.54
CA GLU A 166 -18.80 -2.34 -15.86
C GLU A 166 -19.72 -1.11 -15.77
N LEU A 167 -19.21 0.03 -16.19
CA LEU A 167 -19.83 1.32 -16.00
C LEU A 167 -20.22 1.93 -17.35
N ALA A 168 -21.49 2.33 -17.48
CA ALA A 168 -22.01 3.04 -18.64
C ALA A 168 -22.95 4.17 -18.21
N GLY A 169 -22.98 5.26 -18.96
CA GLY A 169 -23.79 6.44 -18.66
C GLY A 169 -23.39 7.10 -17.34
N ASN A 170 -24.39 7.48 -16.55
CA ASN A 170 -24.19 8.15 -15.27
C ASN A 170 -24.74 7.30 -14.14
N GLY A 171 -24.00 7.19 -13.05
CA GLY A 171 -24.48 6.43 -11.93
C GLY A 171 -23.67 6.59 -10.67
N SER A 172 -24.18 5.96 -9.64
CA SER A 172 -23.45 5.77 -8.38
C SER A 172 -23.84 4.43 -7.77
N TRP A 173 -22.86 3.81 -7.15
CA TRP A 173 -23.03 2.59 -6.41
C TRP A 173 -22.29 2.71 -5.07
N SER A 174 -22.92 2.25 -4.02
CA SER A 174 -22.29 2.20 -2.70
C SER A 174 -22.86 1.03 -1.91
N MET A 175 -22.05 0.39 -1.13
CA MET A 175 -22.44 -0.68 -0.21
C MET A 175 -22.19 -0.27 1.24
N PRO A 176 -23.10 0.50 1.85
CA PRO A 176 -22.99 0.80 3.27
C PRO A 176 -23.24 -0.48 4.07
N GLY A 177 -22.25 -0.93 4.82
CA GLY A 177 -22.39 -2.01 5.79
C GLY A 177 -22.33 -3.45 5.26
N MET A 178 -22.16 -3.68 3.97
CA MET A 178 -21.78 -4.97 3.46
C MET A 178 -20.26 -5.04 3.34
N GLU A 179 -19.63 -5.86 4.16
CA GLU A 179 -18.35 -6.42 3.83
C GLU A 179 -18.58 -7.38 2.66
N TRP A 180 -18.47 -6.87 1.44
CA TRP A 180 -18.17 -7.79 0.36
C TRP A 180 -16.89 -8.53 0.81
N PRO A 181 -16.89 -9.86 0.72
CA PRO A 181 -15.63 -10.50 0.47
C PRO A 181 -15.21 -9.80 -0.81
N GLY A 182 -14.34 -8.81 -0.68
CA GLY A 182 -13.74 -8.18 -1.82
C GLY A 182 -13.40 -9.32 -2.71
N ILE A 183 -13.68 -9.28 -4.00
CA ILE A 183 -13.22 -10.36 -4.84
C ILE A 183 -11.78 -10.44 -4.45
N GLY A 184 -11.64 -11.11 -3.32
CA GLY A 184 -10.38 -11.22 -2.66
C GLY A 184 -9.56 -11.83 -3.73
N ILE A 185 -8.47 -11.24 -3.99
CA ILE A 185 -7.41 -11.89 -4.71
C ILE A 185 -7.21 -13.16 -3.95
N ASN A 186 -8.07 -14.10 -4.24
CA ASN A 186 -7.94 -15.41 -3.70
C ASN A 186 -6.95 -16.06 -4.65
N ALA A 187 -5.69 -15.80 -4.35
CA ALA A 187 -4.54 -16.40 -4.98
C ALA A 187 -4.53 -17.93 -4.92
N THR A 188 -5.60 -18.56 -4.46
CA THR A 188 -5.79 -20.01 -4.52
C THR A 188 -6.05 -20.41 -5.96
N GLY A 189 -4.98 -20.51 -6.75
CA GLY A 189 -5.00 -20.98 -8.13
C GLY A 189 -4.19 -20.16 -9.13
N ASP A 190 -3.93 -18.92 -8.87
CA ASP A 190 -3.06 -18.09 -9.71
C ASP A 190 -1.64 -18.07 -9.12
N SER A 191 -0.80 -18.98 -9.56
CA SER A 191 0.60 -19.07 -9.18
C SER A 191 1.44 -17.99 -9.87
N GLY A 192 1.26 -16.74 -9.50
CA GLY A 192 2.13 -15.68 -10.01
C GLY A 192 1.55 -14.30 -9.84
N ASN A 193 2.12 -13.55 -8.93
CA ASN A 193 2.08 -12.07 -8.81
C ASN A 193 0.78 -11.36 -9.20
N VAL A 194 -0.34 -11.78 -8.66
CA VAL A 194 -1.54 -10.96 -8.67
C VAL A 194 -1.42 -10.01 -7.52
N LEU A 195 -0.90 -8.82 -7.78
CA LEU A 195 -0.74 -7.79 -6.76
C LEU A 195 -2.08 -7.14 -6.37
N GLY A 196 -3.18 -7.52 -7.06
CA GLY A 196 -4.51 -6.99 -6.83
C GLY A 196 -4.70 -5.55 -7.27
N ASP A 197 -3.80 -5.05 -8.05
CA ASP A 197 -3.90 -3.72 -8.62
C ASP A 197 -5.22 -3.53 -9.36
N ILE A 198 -5.71 -2.31 -9.43
CA ILE A 198 -6.96 -2.01 -10.12
C ILE A 198 -6.63 -1.42 -11.48
N GLN A 199 -7.16 -2.05 -12.50
CA GLN A 199 -7.03 -1.66 -13.91
C GLN A 199 -8.35 -1.18 -14.47
N PHE A 200 -8.26 -0.30 -15.48
CA PHE A 200 -9.40 0.16 -16.24
C PHE A 200 -9.21 -0.18 -17.72
N SER A 201 -10.31 -0.64 -18.33
CA SER A 201 -10.43 -0.86 -19.77
C SER A 201 -11.65 -0.12 -20.31
N THR A 202 -11.56 0.40 -21.53
CA THR A 202 -12.68 1.10 -22.17
C THR A 202 -13.15 0.35 -23.40
N ALA A 203 -14.47 0.31 -23.62
CA ALA A 203 -15.09 -0.25 -24.80
C ALA A 203 -15.95 0.81 -25.51
N GLY A 204 -15.99 0.77 -26.85
CA GLY A 204 -16.79 1.67 -27.66
C GLY A 204 -16.23 3.09 -27.77
N HIS A 205 -14.98 3.34 -27.41
CA HIS A 205 -14.39 4.67 -27.44
C HIS A 205 -14.34 5.26 -28.86
N GLY A 206 -14.89 6.47 -29.01
CA GLY A 206 -14.77 7.35 -30.16
C GLY A 206 -14.06 8.65 -29.81
N GLY A 207 -13.67 9.44 -30.79
CA GLY A 207 -12.74 10.56 -30.64
C GLY A 207 -13.13 11.72 -29.69
N THR A 208 -14.37 11.74 -29.17
CA THR A 208 -14.86 12.75 -28.23
C THR A 208 -15.37 12.15 -26.91
N ASP A 209 -15.22 10.85 -26.78
CA ASP A 209 -15.75 10.13 -25.63
C ASP A 209 -14.83 10.28 -24.43
N SER A 210 -15.41 10.23 -23.24
CA SER A 210 -14.65 10.40 -22.02
C SER A 210 -15.35 9.74 -20.84
N TYR A 211 -14.59 9.55 -19.76
CA TYR A 211 -15.18 9.13 -18.50
C TYR A 211 -14.60 9.92 -17.31
N THR A 212 -15.39 9.96 -16.27
CA THR A 212 -14.95 10.31 -14.92
C THR A 212 -15.45 9.25 -13.96
N VAL A 213 -14.55 8.67 -13.16
CA VAL A 213 -14.88 7.73 -12.10
C VAL A 213 -14.30 8.23 -10.79
N ILE A 214 -15.12 8.27 -9.74
CA ILE A 214 -14.65 8.45 -8.36
C ILE A 214 -14.83 7.12 -7.66
N MET A 215 -13.74 6.59 -7.14
CA MET A 215 -13.70 5.31 -6.45
C MET A 215 -13.24 5.48 -5.01
N GLU A 216 -13.97 4.85 -4.07
CA GLU A 216 -13.57 4.73 -2.68
C GLU A 216 -13.25 3.27 -2.38
N CYS A 217 -12.05 3.05 -1.83
CA CYS A 217 -11.57 1.75 -1.39
C CYS A 217 -11.30 1.78 0.11
N LYS A 218 -11.73 0.73 0.82
CA LYS A 218 -11.37 0.45 2.21
C LYS A 218 -10.13 -0.47 2.22
N LYS A 219 -9.10 -0.07 2.93
CA LYS A 219 -7.89 -0.87 3.14
C LYS A 219 -8.12 -1.90 4.24
N GLN A 220 -7.58 -3.10 4.08
CA GLN A 220 -7.73 -4.21 5.03
C GLN A 220 -6.41 -4.92 5.28
N ALA A 221 -6.28 -5.52 6.47
CA ALA A 221 -5.24 -6.50 6.74
C ALA A 221 -5.47 -7.77 5.88
N PRO A 222 -4.41 -8.55 5.54
CA PRO A 222 -3.05 -8.46 6.08
C PRO A 222 -2.13 -7.45 5.38
N GLY A 223 -2.44 -6.98 4.17
CA GLY A 223 -1.54 -6.16 3.36
C GLY A 223 -1.39 -4.71 3.84
N TYR A 224 -2.33 -4.22 4.63
CA TYR A 224 -2.25 -2.90 5.24
C TYR A 224 -2.23 -3.00 6.74
N ASP A 225 -1.30 -2.28 7.36
CA ASP A 225 -1.29 -2.15 8.80
C ASP A 225 -2.14 -0.94 9.19
N VAL A 226 -3.34 -1.23 9.64
CA VAL A 226 -4.24 -0.22 10.18
C VAL A 226 -3.98 -0.17 11.68
N PRO A 227 -3.37 0.91 12.21
CA PRO A 227 -3.13 1.01 13.64
C PRO A 227 -4.43 0.80 14.42
N ASN A 228 -4.54 -0.33 15.09
CA ASN A 228 -5.64 -0.59 15.99
C ASN A 228 -5.26 -0.05 17.37
N TYR A 229 -5.42 1.25 17.56
CA TYR A 229 -5.08 1.94 18.81
C TYR A 229 -5.79 1.33 20.03
N GLU A 230 -7.01 0.83 19.87
CA GLU A 230 -7.76 0.24 20.96
C GLU A 230 -7.21 -1.12 21.37
N GLU A 231 -6.79 -1.94 20.41
CA GLU A 231 -6.21 -3.25 20.68
C GLU A 231 -4.77 -3.14 21.20
N ASN A 232 -4.00 -2.22 20.68
CA ASN A 232 -2.66 -1.93 21.20
C ASN A 232 -2.69 -1.40 22.63
N ALA A 233 -3.67 -0.57 22.98
CA ALA A 233 -3.91 -0.13 24.34
C ALA A 233 -4.27 -1.30 25.27
N ARG A 234 -5.09 -2.23 24.82
CA ARG A 234 -5.50 -3.42 25.58
C ARG A 234 -4.36 -4.42 25.77
N LEU A 235 -3.43 -4.50 24.85
CA LEU A 235 -2.24 -5.37 24.91
C LEU A 235 -1.08 -4.74 25.69
N GLY A 236 -1.27 -3.55 26.29
CA GLY A 236 -0.26 -2.88 27.11
C GLY A 236 0.89 -2.27 26.29
N PHE A 237 0.74 -2.12 25.00
CA PHE A 237 1.64 -1.31 24.21
C PHE A 237 1.48 0.16 24.58
N PRO A 238 2.57 0.97 24.63
CA PRO A 238 2.44 2.38 24.95
C PRO A 238 1.48 3.05 23.99
N VAL A 239 0.35 3.53 24.51
CA VAL A 239 -0.71 4.21 23.75
C VAL A 239 -0.25 5.59 23.25
N ASP A 240 0.92 6.04 23.70
CA ASP A 240 1.57 7.27 23.28
C ASP A 240 2.28 7.15 21.93
N PHE A 241 1.63 6.49 20.98
CA PHE A 241 1.88 6.72 19.58
C PHE A 241 1.29 8.08 19.18
N LYS A 242 1.60 9.09 19.95
CA LYS A 242 1.57 10.44 19.44
C LYS A 242 2.74 10.54 18.47
N LEU A 243 2.44 10.31 17.21
CA LEU A 243 3.31 10.53 16.05
C LEU A 243 3.94 11.94 16.00
N GLY A 244 4.06 12.61 17.11
CA GLY A 244 4.51 13.98 17.25
C GLY A 244 5.57 14.27 18.30
N ASN A 245 5.97 13.32 19.13
CA ASN A 245 6.92 13.57 20.21
C ASN A 245 8.18 12.72 20.12
N PHE A 246 8.81 12.67 18.96
CA PHE A 246 10.24 12.36 18.89
C PHE A 246 11.00 13.69 18.95
N THR A 247 11.35 14.12 20.18
CA THR A 247 12.35 15.16 20.41
C THR A 247 13.73 14.52 20.38
#